data_1f2baa732a84a2aa20fac4e3df05085b
#
_entry.id   1f2baa732a84a2aa20fac4e3df05085b
#
_cell.length_a   1.000
_cell.length_b   1.000
_cell.length_c   1.000
_cell.angle_alpha   90.00
_cell.angle_beta   90.00
_cell.angle_gamma   90.00
#
_symmetry.space_group_name_H-M   'P 1'
#
loop_
_entity.id
_entity.type
_entity.pdbx_description
1 polymer ?
#
loop_
_entity_poly.entity_id
_entity_poly.type
_entity_poly.pdbx_seq_one_letter_code
_entity_poly.pdbx_strand_id
1 'polypeptide(L)'
;CYDKWGAPNGEEGNWERKFNRNSPEIANLRKQYPDTLDFYRWLEWIAAEQLSSAQQAAKDAGMHIGIMSDMAVGVHPSGADVWWNPERFAKGATVGAPPDMFNQQGQNWSQPPLSPINLETTGYEAYRNMVHGMFARAGAVRIDHILGLFRLWWIPENRSAMDGAYVYYDSDIMLGVLAIEASRAGGVVVGEDLGVVPDHVADSLSSHGILGCAVEWFEQCDGVFRAPSQWRPYALASVNTHDLPPAAGYLEYEHVKIRERLGLLTGPAEEFEASAKAEQDAMLAMLVEQGYLDADFAEHREDHEADIVDALYRALKGSPCKLLAASITDAVGEKRAQNQPGTNNEYPNWRIPLADAKGNVVPLETLFDTPGAQRFAQIFNS
;
A
#
# COMPACT_ATOMS: atom_id res chain seq x y z
N CYS A 1 18.09 24.13 4.80
CA CYS A 1 18.93 23.78 3.65
C CYS A 1 18.14 23.88 2.35
N TYR A 2 17.04 23.20 2.25
CA TYR A 2 16.18 23.15 1.07
C TYR A 2 15.74 24.56 0.59
N ASP A 3 15.27 25.41 1.50
CA ASP A 3 14.84 26.78 1.20
C ASP A 3 15.95 27.69 0.66
N LYS A 4 17.20 27.37 1.00
CA LYS A 4 18.36 28.17 0.62
C LYS A 4 19.07 27.67 -0.61
N TRP A 5 19.06 26.37 -0.89
CA TRP A 5 19.85 25.72 -1.93
C TRP A 5 19.06 24.80 -2.85
N GLY A 6 17.75 24.66 -2.66
CA GLY A 6 16.89 23.77 -3.42
C GLY A 6 17.08 22.29 -3.06
N ALA A 7 16.59 21.41 -3.92
CA ALA A 7 16.69 19.98 -3.74
C ALA A 7 18.13 19.46 -3.82
N PRO A 8 18.51 18.42 -3.07
CA PRO A 8 19.85 17.83 -3.09
C PRO A 8 20.33 17.42 -4.49
N ASN A 9 19.42 17.01 -5.36
CA ASN A 9 19.69 16.54 -6.73
C ASN A 9 19.38 17.59 -7.79
N GLY A 10 19.23 18.86 -7.42
CA GLY A 10 19.06 19.95 -8.40
C GLY A 10 20.29 20.13 -9.30
N GLU A 11 20.11 20.77 -10.47
CA GLU A 11 21.12 20.93 -11.52
C GLU A 11 22.47 21.51 -11.05
N GLU A 12 22.52 22.13 -9.90
CA GLU A 12 23.75 22.72 -9.35
C GLU A 12 24.70 21.72 -8.67
N GLY A 13 24.34 20.44 -8.52
CA GLY A 13 25.23 19.31 -8.12
C GLY A 13 26.07 19.51 -6.86
N ASN A 14 25.72 20.51 -6.03
CA ASN A 14 26.58 20.98 -4.95
C ASN A 14 26.35 20.29 -3.61
N TRP A 15 25.26 19.55 -3.48
CA TRP A 15 24.93 18.88 -2.21
C TRP A 15 25.92 17.80 -1.83
N GLU A 16 26.42 17.00 -2.79
CA GLU A 16 27.38 15.94 -2.51
C GLU A 16 28.71 16.47 -1.98
N ARG A 17 29.15 17.62 -2.39
CA ARG A 17 30.47 18.19 -2.03
C ARG A 17 30.41 19.17 -0.88
N LYS A 18 29.49 20.14 -0.90
CA LYS A 18 29.42 21.21 0.11
C LYS A 18 28.50 20.89 1.27
N PHE A 19 27.44 20.10 1.00
CA PHE A 19 26.35 19.93 1.96
C PHE A 19 26.19 18.50 2.45
N ASN A 20 27.20 17.63 2.30
CA ASN A 20 27.17 16.36 2.99
C ASN A 20 27.15 16.59 4.52
N ARG A 21 26.58 15.62 5.25
CA ARG A 21 26.32 15.73 6.70
C ARG A 21 27.54 16.13 7.55
N ASN A 22 28.77 15.89 7.05
CA ASN A 22 30.03 16.12 7.74
C ASN A 22 30.77 17.38 7.25
N SER A 23 30.18 18.15 6.32
CA SER A 23 30.83 19.35 5.77
C SER A 23 30.90 20.48 6.80
N PRO A 24 31.92 21.37 6.68
CA PRO A 24 32.01 22.56 7.50
C PRO A 24 30.78 23.47 7.33
N GLU A 25 30.18 23.51 6.14
CA GLU A 25 28.99 24.29 5.82
C GLU A 25 27.80 23.82 6.64
N ILE A 26 27.56 22.50 6.73
CA ILE A 26 26.50 21.93 7.58
C ILE A 26 26.79 22.17 9.06
N ALA A 27 28.03 22.06 9.50
CA ALA A 27 28.43 22.38 10.87
C ALA A 27 28.15 23.86 11.21
N ASN A 28 28.40 24.78 10.28
CA ASN A 28 28.06 26.20 10.45
C ASN A 28 26.54 26.45 10.49
N LEU A 29 25.77 25.80 9.61
CA LEU A 29 24.31 25.90 9.65
C LEU A 29 23.70 25.43 10.97
N ARG A 30 24.20 24.33 11.50
CA ARG A 30 23.74 23.82 12.81
C ARG A 30 23.97 24.86 13.93
N LYS A 31 25.07 25.61 13.86
CA LYS A 31 25.34 26.70 14.83
C LYS A 31 24.50 27.95 14.58
N GLN A 32 24.20 28.23 13.33
CA GLN A 32 23.47 29.44 12.93
C GLN A 32 21.95 29.33 13.18
N TYR A 33 21.39 28.11 13.11
CA TYR A 33 19.96 27.86 13.18
C TYR A 33 19.58 26.82 14.27
N PRO A 34 20.01 26.98 15.52
CA PRO A 34 19.74 25.99 16.58
C PRO A 34 18.24 25.84 16.84
N ASP A 35 17.49 26.96 16.94
CA ASP A 35 16.05 26.94 17.22
C ASP A 35 15.25 26.22 16.13
N THR A 36 15.64 26.41 14.87
CA THR A 36 15.00 25.69 13.74
C THR A 36 15.26 24.19 13.83
N LEU A 37 16.47 23.79 14.21
CA LEU A 37 16.80 22.38 14.41
C LEU A 37 16.02 21.77 15.59
N ASP A 38 15.90 22.51 16.67
CA ASP A 38 15.14 22.07 17.84
C ASP A 38 13.64 21.99 17.55
N PHE A 39 13.11 22.88 16.72
CA PHE A 39 11.74 22.79 16.22
C PHE A 39 11.51 21.48 15.43
N TYR A 40 12.37 21.11 14.48
CA TYR A 40 12.23 19.84 13.74
C TYR A 40 12.43 18.61 14.64
N ARG A 41 13.34 18.65 15.60
CA ARG A 41 13.47 17.59 16.61
C ARG A 41 12.21 17.43 17.45
N TRP A 42 11.61 18.53 17.82
CA TRP A 42 10.34 18.55 18.55
C TRP A 42 9.20 17.96 17.71
N LEU A 43 9.12 18.26 16.41
CA LEU A 43 8.13 17.67 15.51
C LEU A 43 8.28 16.14 15.44
N GLU A 44 9.50 15.63 15.27
CA GLU A 44 9.77 14.20 15.26
C GLU A 44 9.41 13.53 16.59
N TRP A 45 9.73 14.19 17.70
CA TRP A 45 9.38 13.70 19.02
C TRP A 45 7.86 13.66 19.22
N ILE A 46 7.13 14.73 18.88
CA ILE A 46 5.66 14.77 18.97
C ILE A 46 5.02 13.69 18.09
N ALA A 47 5.48 13.51 16.86
CA ALA A 47 4.97 12.48 15.99
C ALA A 47 5.16 11.07 16.60
N ALA A 48 6.34 10.82 17.18
CA ALA A 48 6.63 9.58 17.87
C ALA A 48 5.73 9.33 19.07
N GLU A 49 5.53 10.36 19.92
CA GLU A 49 4.66 10.28 21.09
C GLU A 49 3.19 10.06 20.70
N GLN A 50 2.70 10.76 19.68
CA GLN A 50 1.32 10.62 19.23
C GLN A 50 1.05 9.23 18.64
N LEU A 51 1.95 8.70 17.81
CA LEU A 51 1.84 7.33 17.27
C LEU A 51 1.88 6.27 18.38
N SER A 52 2.80 6.43 19.34
CA SER A 52 2.88 5.53 20.50
C SER A 52 1.61 5.58 21.35
N SER A 53 1.08 6.78 21.58
CA SER A 53 -0.17 6.98 22.34
C SER A 53 -1.37 6.38 21.60
N ALA A 54 -1.44 6.51 20.28
CA ALA A 54 -2.50 5.91 19.47
C ALA A 54 -2.44 4.37 19.52
N GLN A 55 -1.25 3.79 19.40
CA GLN A 55 -1.05 2.33 19.56
C GLN A 55 -1.47 1.87 20.95
N GLN A 56 -1.08 2.59 22.01
CA GLN A 56 -1.45 2.25 23.38
C GLN A 56 -2.97 2.35 23.59
N ALA A 57 -3.61 3.41 23.09
CA ALA A 57 -5.05 3.58 23.18
C ALA A 57 -5.82 2.44 22.49
N ALA A 58 -5.34 1.98 21.31
CA ALA A 58 -5.90 0.83 20.62
C ALA A 58 -5.77 -0.45 21.45
N LYS A 59 -4.61 -0.68 22.07
CA LYS A 59 -4.37 -1.84 22.95
C LYS A 59 -5.24 -1.78 24.21
N ASP A 60 -5.37 -0.62 24.83
CA ASP A 60 -6.20 -0.41 26.04
C ASP A 60 -7.70 -0.60 25.72
N ALA A 61 -8.12 -0.31 24.49
CA ALA A 61 -9.46 -0.60 23.99
C ALA A 61 -9.69 -2.09 23.66
N GLY A 62 -8.71 -2.97 23.85
CA GLY A 62 -8.81 -4.41 23.65
C GLY A 62 -8.43 -4.88 22.24
N MET A 63 -7.89 -4.05 21.38
CA MET A 63 -7.40 -4.48 20.06
C MET A 63 -6.16 -5.35 20.20
N HIS A 64 -6.20 -6.56 19.64
CA HIS A 64 -5.07 -7.51 19.75
C HIS A 64 -3.82 -7.05 18.99
N ILE A 65 -3.97 -6.37 17.86
CA ILE A 65 -2.87 -5.86 17.05
C ILE A 65 -2.64 -4.36 17.33
N GLY A 66 -3.72 -3.58 17.41
CA GLY A 66 -3.66 -2.13 17.39
C GLY A 66 -3.43 -1.61 15.96
N ILE A 67 -2.44 -0.75 15.80
CA ILE A 67 -2.12 -0.13 14.50
C ILE A 67 -1.30 -1.10 13.64
N MET A 68 -1.63 -1.17 12.34
CA MET A 68 -0.79 -1.73 11.30
C MET A 68 -0.12 -0.56 10.56
N SER A 69 1.20 -0.48 10.61
CA SER A 69 1.98 0.47 9.81
C SER A 69 2.22 -0.06 8.41
N ASP A 70 2.24 0.82 7.43
CA ASP A 70 2.55 0.48 6.04
C ASP A 70 3.97 0.94 5.69
N MET A 71 4.83 0.00 5.28
CA MET A 71 6.19 0.27 4.90
C MET A 71 6.27 0.43 3.38
N ALA A 72 6.55 1.66 2.94
CA ALA A 72 6.72 1.96 1.53
C ALA A 72 7.91 1.21 0.91
N VAL A 73 7.87 0.99 -0.41
CA VAL A 73 8.94 0.32 -1.18
C VAL A 73 10.29 1.00 -0.99
N GLY A 74 10.31 2.33 -0.87
CA GLY A 74 11.53 3.09 -0.72
C GLY A 74 11.28 4.49 -0.20
N VAL A 75 12.29 5.35 -0.33
CA VAL A 75 12.32 6.71 0.18
C VAL A 75 12.45 7.73 -0.94
N HIS A 76 12.07 8.98 -0.67
CA HIS A 76 12.24 10.05 -1.64
C HIS A 76 13.72 10.31 -1.96
N PRO A 77 14.13 10.39 -3.24
CA PRO A 77 15.54 10.53 -3.65
C PRO A 77 16.22 11.79 -3.10
N SER A 78 15.46 12.85 -2.88
CA SER A 78 15.93 14.10 -2.27
C SER A 78 15.58 14.21 -0.78
N GLY A 79 15.20 13.10 -0.14
CA GLY A 79 14.83 13.04 1.27
C GLY A 79 16.00 12.97 2.24
N ALA A 80 15.68 13.05 3.53
CA ALA A 80 16.65 13.02 4.60
C ALA A 80 17.43 11.69 4.66
N ASP A 81 16.78 10.57 4.37
CA ASP A 81 17.38 9.23 4.40
C ASP A 81 18.53 9.11 3.41
N VAL A 82 18.32 9.51 2.16
CA VAL A 82 19.33 9.49 1.10
C VAL A 82 20.45 10.50 1.41
N TRP A 83 20.09 11.69 1.86
CA TRP A 83 21.06 12.71 2.24
C TRP A 83 21.95 12.29 3.42
N TRP A 84 21.33 11.61 4.41
CA TRP A 84 22.04 11.21 5.63
C TRP A 84 22.99 10.02 5.41
N ASN A 85 22.56 9.04 4.62
CA ASN A 85 23.30 7.82 4.33
C ASN A 85 23.24 7.45 2.84
N PRO A 86 23.82 8.26 1.94
CA PRO A 86 23.74 8.02 0.50
C PRO A 86 24.39 6.70 0.07
N GLU A 87 25.31 6.17 0.87
CA GLU A 87 26.01 4.90 0.63
C GLU A 87 25.10 3.66 0.76
N ARG A 88 23.92 3.81 1.38
CA ARG A 88 22.93 2.72 1.51
C ARG A 88 22.21 2.43 0.19
N PHE A 89 22.21 3.40 -0.70
CA PHE A 89 21.43 3.35 -1.94
C PHE A 89 22.35 3.15 -3.15
N ALA A 90 21.84 2.42 -4.15
CA ALA A 90 22.52 2.31 -5.43
C ALA A 90 22.36 3.62 -6.22
N LYS A 91 23.45 4.09 -6.79
CA LYS A 91 23.47 5.30 -7.62
C LYS A 91 23.11 5.00 -9.06
N GLY A 92 22.48 5.97 -9.72
CA GLY A 92 22.17 5.90 -11.15
C GLY A 92 21.02 4.95 -11.51
N ALA A 93 20.21 4.54 -10.55
CA ALA A 93 19.03 3.73 -10.76
C ALA A 93 17.88 4.17 -9.86
N THR A 94 16.65 3.94 -10.34
CA THR A 94 15.42 4.06 -9.58
C THR A 94 14.68 2.73 -9.59
N VAL A 95 13.73 2.53 -8.68
CA VAL A 95 12.85 1.35 -8.68
C VAL A 95 11.53 1.63 -9.35
N GLY A 96 10.90 0.56 -9.84
CA GLY A 96 9.60 0.61 -10.47
C GLY A 96 9.06 -0.79 -10.74
N ALA A 97 8.18 -0.91 -11.73
CA ALA A 97 7.65 -2.16 -12.22
C ALA A 97 7.84 -2.28 -13.74
N PRO A 98 8.05 -3.49 -14.26
CA PRO A 98 8.09 -3.73 -15.71
C PRO A 98 6.72 -3.48 -16.34
N PRO A 99 6.65 -3.36 -17.69
CA PRO A 99 5.37 -3.39 -18.39
C PRO A 99 4.57 -4.66 -18.05
N ASP A 100 3.28 -4.47 -17.79
CA ASP A 100 2.31 -5.53 -17.51
C ASP A 100 0.96 -5.27 -18.21
N MET A 101 -0.04 -6.13 -17.97
CA MET A 101 -1.39 -5.97 -18.52
C MET A 101 -2.08 -4.67 -18.06
N PHE A 102 -1.77 -4.19 -16.85
CA PHE A 102 -2.40 -3.02 -16.26
C PHE A 102 -1.67 -1.73 -16.63
N ASN A 103 -0.35 -1.82 -16.83
CA ASN A 103 0.50 -0.68 -17.20
C ASN A 103 1.52 -1.09 -18.26
N GLN A 104 1.13 -0.97 -19.53
CA GLN A 104 1.93 -1.41 -20.69
C GLN A 104 3.25 -0.63 -20.87
N GLN A 105 3.41 0.52 -20.22
CA GLN A 105 4.65 1.30 -20.26
C GLN A 105 5.57 1.00 -19.07
N GLY A 106 5.12 0.16 -18.13
CA GLY A 106 5.76 -0.01 -16.84
C GLY A 106 5.59 1.23 -15.95
N GLN A 107 6.15 1.17 -14.76
CA GLN A 107 6.09 2.26 -13.78
C GLN A 107 7.49 2.60 -13.30
N ASN A 108 7.78 3.89 -13.17
CA ASN A 108 8.97 4.39 -12.46
C ASN A 108 8.50 5.11 -11.19
N TRP A 109 8.82 4.54 -10.03
CA TRP A 109 8.45 5.12 -8.73
C TRP A 109 9.44 6.17 -8.24
N SER A 110 10.51 6.41 -9.01
CA SER A 110 11.54 7.44 -8.76
C SER A 110 12.27 7.31 -7.42
N GLN A 111 12.20 6.17 -6.76
CA GLN A 111 12.84 5.89 -5.49
C GLN A 111 14.19 5.21 -5.73
N PRO A 112 15.26 5.55 -5.00
CA PRO A 112 16.55 4.87 -5.12
C PRO A 112 16.50 3.51 -4.42
N PRO A 113 16.97 2.43 -5.07
CA PRO A 113 17.00 1.11 -4.45
C PRO A 113 18.09 1.00 -3.38
N LEU A 114 17.85 0.20 -2.35
CA LEU A 114 18.91 -0.20 -1.43
C LEU A 114 19.98 -0.99 -2.18
N SER A 115 21.24 -0.70 -1.92
CA SER A 115 22.37 -1.40 -2.54
C SER A 115 22.54 -2.80 -1.94
N PRO A 116 22.42 -3.89 -2.72
CA PRO A 116 22.67 -5.25 -2.22
C PRO A 116 24.08 -5.41 -1.61
N ILE A 117 25.08 -4.77 -2.22
CA ILE A 117 26.48 -4.80 -1.72
C ILE A 117 26.58 -4.10 -0.36
N ASN A 118 25.91 -2.96 -0.19
CA ASN A 118 25.92 -2.27 1.11
C ASN A 118 25.16 -3.08 2.16
N LEU A 119 24.01 -3.66 1.82
CA LEU A 119 23.27 -4.54 2.72
C LEU A 119 24.15 -5.68 3.23
N GLU A 120 24.80 -6.42 2.35
CA GLU A 120 25.67 -7.53 2.69
C GLU A 120 26.86 -7.08 3.57
N THR A 121 27.59 -6.05 3.14
CA THR A 121 28.79 -5.59 3.84
C THR A 121 28.52 -4.97 5.22
N THR A 122 27.32 -4.45 5.44
CA THR A 122 26.88 -3.88 6.74
C THR A 122 26.05 -4.86 7.59
N GLY A 123 25.89 -6.10 7.16
CA GLY A 123 25.05 -7.09 7.87
C GLY A 123 23.58 -6.67 7.92
N TYR A 124 23.06 -6.08 6.84
CA TYR A 124 21.68 -5.61 6.69
C TYR A 124 21.25 -4.57 7.73
N GLU A 125 22.19 -3.82 8.30
CA GLU A 125 21.90 -2.86 9.38
C GLU A 125 20.81 -1.85 8.99
N ALA A 126 20.89 -1.28 7.79
CA ALA A 126 19.92 -0.30 7.32
C ALA A 126 18.50 -0.85 7.30
N TYR A 127 18.33 -2.03 6.71
CA TYR A 127 17.04 -2.72 6.61
C TYR A 127 16.51 -3.14 7.98
N ARG A 128 17.35 -3.75 8.82
CA ARG A 128 16.98 -4.14 10.18
C ARG A 128 16.50 -2.94 11.01
N ASN A 129 17.21 -1.81 10.96
CA ASN A 129 16.86 -0.61 11.72
C ASN A 129 15.53 -0.01 11.22
N MET A 130 15.27 -0.07 9.93
CA MET A 130 14.00 0.37 9.33
C MET A 130 12.83 -0.48 9.83
N VAL A 131 12.93 -1.81 9.72
CA VAL A 131 11.90 -2.74 10.21
C VAL A 131 11.69 -2.60 11.73
N HIS A 132 12.76 -2.50 12.51
CA HIS A 132 12.69 -2.26 13.95
C HIS A 132 11.93 -0.97 14.27
N GLY A 133 12.21 0.11 13.54
CA GLY A 133 11.54 1.40 13.70
C GLY A 133 10.03 1.32 13.41
N MET A 134 9.62 0.53 12.43
CA MET A 134 8.20 0.31 12.10
C MET A 134 7.46 -0.37 13.27
N PHE A 135 8.03 -1.42 13.84
CA PHE A 135 7.43 -2.14 14.97
C PHE A 135 7.47 -1.37 16.29
N ALA A 136 8.29 -0.35 16.41
CA ALA A 136 8.37 0.43 17.65
C ALA A 136 7.05 1.09 18.06
N ARG A 137 6.11 1.28 17.11
CA ARG A 137 4.85 2.01 17.31
C ARG A 137 3.64 1.34 16.66
N ALA A 138 3.76 0.07 16.28
CA ALA A 138 2.69 -0.67 15.63
C ALA A 138 2.73 -2.14 16.04
N GLY A 139 1.57 -2.78 16.08
CA GLY A 139 1.47 -4.23 16.35
C GLY A 139 1.52 -5.08 15.09
N ALA A 140 1.42 -4.45 13.91
CA ALA A 140 1.64 -5.11 12.63
C ALA A 140 2.32 -4.17 11.64
N VAL A 141 2.97 -4.75 10.63
CA VAL A 141 3.57 -4.01 9.52
C VAL A 141 3.14 -4.66 8.21
N ARG A 142 2.56 -3.86 7.31
CA ARG A 142 2.39 -4.22 5.91
C ARG A 142 3.65 -3.79 5.15
N ILE A 143 4.21 -4.68 4.37
CA ILE A 143 5.34 -4.41 3.49
C ILE A 143 4.77 -4.21 2.09
N ASP A 144 4.84 -2.97 1.61
CA ASP A 144 4.45 -2.65 0.25
C ASP A 144 5.39 -3.32 -0.74
N HIS A 145 4.82 -3.95 -1.78
CA HIS A 145 5.57 -4.69 -2.78
C HIS A 145 6.60 -5.66 -2.18
N ILE A 146 6.14 -6.64 -1.37
CA ILE A 146 7.03 -7.62 -0.69
C ILE A 146 7.99 -8.34 -1.65
N LEU A 147 7.64 -8.44 -2.93
CA LEU A 147 8.50 -8.96 -3.99
C LEU A 147 9.84 -8.21 -4.06
N GLY A 148 9.88 -6.97 -3.58
CA GLY A 148 11.09 -6.17 -3.44
C GLY A 148 12.16 -6.77 -2.53
N LEU A 149 11.79 -7.70 -1.64
CA LEU A 149 12.74 -8.46 -0.83
C LEU A 149 13.39 -9.63 -1.57
N PHE A 150 12.82 -10.02 -2.71
CA PHE A 150 13.34 -11.07 -3.60
C PHE A 150 14.03 -10.44 -4.80
N ARG A 151 13.38 -9.50 -5.46
CA ARG A 151 13.90 -8.78 -6.63
C ARG A 151 13.17 -7.46 -6.81
N LEU A 152 13.89 -6.43 -7.22
CA LEU A 152 13.32 -5.14 -7.64
C LEU A 152 13.61 -4.87 -9.11
N TRP A 153 12.65 -4.24 -9.77
CA TRP A 153 12.84 -3.72 -11.12
C TRP A 153 13.61 -2.41 -11.04
N TRP A 154 14.89 -2.44 -11.45
CA TRP A 154 15.75 -1.27 -11.47
C TRP A 154 15.72 -0.64 -12.84
N ILE A 155 15.48 0.66 -12.88
CA ILE A 155 15.41 1.48 -14.08
C ILE A 155 16.63 2.38 -14.06
N PRO A 156 17.51 2.36 -15.09
CA PRO A 156 18.63 3.28 -15.17
C PRO A 156 18.14 4.74 -15.16
N GLU A 157 18.89 5.61 -14.49
CA GLU A 157 18.56 7.03 -14.40
C GLU A 157 18.37 7.64 -15.80
N ASN A 158 17.34 8.48 -15.96
CA ASN A 158 16.94 9.10 -17.23
C ASN A 158 16.54 8.10 -18.34
N ARG A 159 16.13 6.89 -18.00
CA ARG A 159 15.59 5.90 -18.94
C ARG A 159 14.12 5.62 -18.68
N SER A 160 13.49 4.99 -19.68
CA SER A 160 12.12 4.49 -19.55
C SER A 160 12.04 3.31 -18.60
N ALA A 161 10.88 3.09 -17.97
CA ALA A 161 10.62 1.88 -17.20
C ALA A 161 10.78 0.59 -18.04
N MET A 162 10.61 0.69 -19.36
CA MET A 162 10.84 -0.42 -20.29
C MET A 162 12.32 -0.85 -20.40
N ASP A 163 13.25 0.03 -20.04
CA ASP A 163 14.71 -0.22 -20.13
C ASP A 163 15.28 -0.83 -18.83
N GLY A 164 14.41 -1.19 -17.89
CA GLY A 164 14.81 -1.73 -16.61
C GLY A 164 15.26 -3.20 -16.67
N ALA A 165 15.73 -3.67 -15.52
CA ALA A 165 16.07 -5.08 -15.29
C ALA A 165 15.83 -5.48 -13.84
N TYR A 166 15.53 -6.75 -13.59
CA TYR A 166 15.45 -7.26 -12.22
C TYR A 166 16.84 -7.37 -11.58
N VAL A 167 16.97 -6.79 -10.41
CA VAL A 167 18.10 -6.98 -9.51
C VAL A 167 17.62 -7.78 -8.31
N TYR A 168 18.32 -8.88 -8.01
CA TYR A 168 17.95 -9.82 -6.96
C TYR A 168 18.61 -9.46 -5.64
N TYR A 169 17.89 -9.74 -4.56
CA TYR A 169 18.35 -9.65 -3.18
C TYR A 169 18.43 -11.04 -2.56
N ASP A 170 19.16 -11.18 -1.47
CA ASP A 170 19.13 -12.40 -0.66
C ASP A 170 17.83 -12.43 0.14
N SER A 171 16.81 -13.05 -0.44
CA SER A 171 15.47 -13.09 0.14
C SER A 171 15.43 -13.86 1.48
N ASP A 172 16.24 -14.89 1.65
CA ASP A 172 16.27 -15.66 2.88
C ASP A 172 16.74 -14.78 4.06
N ILE A 173 17.77 -13.97 3.84
CA ILE A 173 18.26 -13.02 4.85
C ILE A 173 17.23 -11.89 5.07
N MET A 174 16.66 -11.31 4.00
CA MET A 174 15.70 -10.23 4.11
C MET A 174 14.44 -10.68 4.89
N LEU A 175 13.87 -11.83 4.54
CA LEU A 175 12.72 -12.41 5.25
C LEU A 175 13.09 -12.83 6.68
N GLY A 176 14.28 -13.38 6.88
CA GLY A 176 14.80 -13.74 8.20
C GLY A 176 14.91 -12.53 9.14
N VAL A 177 15.44 -11.41 8.67
CA VAL A 177 15.50 -10.15 9.43
C VAL A 177 14.10 -9.67 9.80
N LEU A 178 13.17 -9.70 8.84
CA LEU A 178 11.78 -9.29 9.05
C LEU A 178 11.09 -10.17 10.11
N ALA A 179 11.23 -11.48 10.01
CA ALA A 179 10.67 -12.43 10.96
C ALA A 179 11.26 -12.26 12.38
N ILE A 180 12.58 -12.01 12.49
CA ILE A 180 13.24 -11.77 13.78
C ILE A 180 12.71 -10.49 14.45
N GLU A 181 12.65 -9.38 13.72
CA GLU A 181 12.19 -8.12 14.29
C GLU A 181 10.67 -8.17 14.63
N ALA A 182 9.87 -8.83 13.81
CA ALA A 182 8.46 -9.11 14.13
C ALA A 182 8.30 -9.94 15.41
N SER A 183 9.07 -11.02 15.53
CA SER A 183 9.07 -11.88 16.71
C SER A 183 9.49 -11.13 17.98
N ARG A 184 10.52 -10.27 17.89
CA ARG A 184 10.97 -9.43 19.02
C ARG A 184 9.91 -8.44 19.48
N ALA A 185 9.15 -7.91 18.54
CA ALA A 185 8.08 -6.97 18.81
C ALA A 185 6.76 -7.65 19.22
N GLY A 186 6.63 -8.98 19.07
CA GLY A 186 5.37 -9.69 19.19
C GLY A 186 4.35 -9.25 18.14
N GLY A 187 4.84 -8.83 16.97
CA GLY A 187 4.04 -8.22 15.90
C GLY A 187 3.75 -9.17 14.74
N VAL A 188 2.89 -8.73 13.84
CA VAL A 188 2.46 -9.44 12.63
C VAL A 188 3.03 -8.75 11.40
N VAL A 189 3.44 -9.55 10.40
CA VAL A 189 3.85 -9.04 9.09
C VAL A 189 2.86 -9.47 8.03
N VAL A 190 2.47 -8.51 7.19
CA VAL A 190 1.69 -8.74 5.97
C VAL A 190 2.52 -8.25 4.79
N GLY A 191 2.85 -9.12 3.85
CA GLY A 191 3.51 -8.73 2.61
C GLY A 191 2.48 -8.52 1.50
N GLU A 192 2.50 -7.36 0.86
CA GLU A 192 1.73 -7.14 -0.35
C GLU A 192 2.41 -7.88 -1.50
N ASP A 193 1.80 -8.98 -1.93
CA ASP A 193 2.28 -9.91 -2.96
C ASP A 193 1.30 -9.99 -4.12
N LEU A 194 0.88 -8.82 -4.61
CA LEU A 194 -0.01 -8.68 -5.77
C LEU A 194 0.80 -8.56 -7.07
N GLY A 195 0.14 -8.81 -8.21
CA GLY A 195 0.73 -8.72 -9.54
C GLY A 195 1.36 -10.04 -10.03
N VAL A 196 2.48 -9.95 -10.76
CA VAL A 196 3.16 -11.13 -11.33
C VAL A 196 4.10 -11.75 -10.28
N VAL A 197 3.54 -12.67 -9.52
CA VAL A 197 4.20 -13.31 -8.37
C VAL A 197 4.78 -14.67 -8.78
N PRO A 198 6.09 -14.93 -8.59
CA PRO A 198 6.66 -16.25 -8.76
C PRO A 198 6.08 -17.28 -7.78
N ASP A 199 5.87 -18.52 -8.23
CA ASP A 199 5.19 -19.57 -7.44
C ASP A 199 5.79 -19.81 -6.04
N HIS A 200 7.12 -19.68 -5.90
CA HIS A 200 7.82 -19.94 -4.64
C HIS A 200 7.63 -18.85 -3.58
N VAL A 201 7.12 -17.67 -3.94
CA VAL A 201 7.02 -16.53 -3.02
C VAL A 201 6.04 -16.82 -1.88
N ALA A 202 4.85 -17.33 -2.20
CA ALA A 202 3.84 -17.64 -1.19
C ALA A 202 4.33 -18.65 -0.16
N ASP A 203 5.06 -19.68 -0.60
CA ASP A 203 5.67 -20.69 0.28
C ASP A 203 6.79 -20.08 1.14
N SER A 204 7.62 -19.21 0.53
CA SER A 204 8.68 -18.51 1.26
C SER A 204 8.12 -17.60 2.34
N LEU A 205 7.06 -16.84 2.05
CA LEU A 205 6.40 -15.97 3.03
C LEU A 205 5.81 -16.80 4.18
N SER A 206 5.02 -17.84 3.85
CA SER A 206 4.36 -18.67 4.86
C SER A 206 5.34 -19.42 5.75
N SER A 207 6.47 -19.90 5.22
CA SER A 207 7.54 -20.56 5.99
C SER A 207 8.22 -19.63 6.99
N HIS A 208 8.20 -18.31 6.76
CA HIS A 208 8.68 -17.30 7.70
C HIS A 208 7.58 -16.69 8.58
N GLY A 209 6.34 -17.21 8.52
CA GLY A 209 5.21 -16.72 9.30
C GLY A 209 4.69 -15.36 8.82
N ILE A 210 4.97 -14.98 7.57
CA ILE A 210 4.54 -13.75 6.93
C ILE A 210 3.25 -14.01 6.16
N LEU A 211 2.23 -13.20 6.38
CA LEU A 211 0.97 -13.26 5.64
C LEU A 211 1.13 -12.59 4.27
N GLY A 212 0.48 -13.14 3.26
CA GLY A 212 0.30 -12.43 1.98
C GLY A 212 -1.00 -11.62 1.96
N CYS A 213 -1.39 -11.11 0.79
CA CYS A 213 -2.67 -10.42 0.56
C CYS A 213 -3.60 -11.28 -0.30
N ALA A 214 -4.88 -11.36 0.08
CA ALA A 214 -5.96 -11.92 -0.74
C ALA A 214 -6.98 -10.81 -0.97
N VAL A 215 -7.01 -10.26 -2.18
CA VAL A 215 -7.93 -9.18 -2.56
C VAL A 215 -9.02 -9.77 -3.44
N GLU A 216 -10.28 -9.58 -3.07
CA GLU A 216 -11.43 -10.23 -3.70
C GLU A 216 -11.45 -10.04 -5.22
N TRP A 217 -11.14 -8.83 -5.71
CA TRP A 217 -11.06 -8.55 -7.15
C TRP A 217 -10.05 -9.42 -7.91
N PHE A 218 -9.04 -9.96 -7.23
CA PHE A 218 -7.97 -10.78 -7.82
C PHE A 218 -8.09 -12.27 -7.50
N GLU A 219 -9.04 -12.68 -6.64
CA GLU A 219 -9.28 -14.08 -6.33
C GLU A 219 -10.08 -14.78 -7.43
N GLN A 220 -9.53 -14.74 -8.65
CA GLN A 220 -10.11 -15.34 -9.85
C GLN A 220 -9.04 -16.02 -10.72
N CYS A 221 -9.48 -16.89 -11.60
CA CYS A 221 -8.68 -17.52 -12.63
C CYS A 221 -9.49 -17.59 -13.93
N ASP A 222 -8.98 -17.02 -15.01
CA ASP A 222 -9.64 -16.99 -16.33
C ASP A 222 -11.09 -16.45 -16.27
N GLY A 223 -11.33 -15.42 -15.46
CA GLY A 223 -12.65 -14.80 -15.30
C GLY A 223 -13.62 -15.57 -14.40
N VAL A 224 -13.16 -16.63 -13.72
CA VAL A 224 -13.96 -17.37 -12.74
C VAL A 224 -13.49 -17.04 -11.33
N PHE A 225 -14.36 -16.42 -10.54
CA PHE A 225 -14.07 -16.11 -9.14
C PHE A 225 -14.03 -17.38 -8.28
N ARG A 226 -13.03 -17.47 -7.42
CA ARG A 226 -12.90 -18.56 -6.44
C ARG A 226 -13.88 -18.35 -5.30
N ALA A 227 -14.53 -19.43 -4.85
CA ALA A 227 -15.30 -19.38 -3.62
C ALA A 227 -14.40 -18.91 -2.45
N PRO A 228 -14.87 -18.05 -1.54
CA PRO A 228 -14.06 -17.55 -0.41
C PRO A 228 -13.41 -18.65 0.42
N SER A 229 -14.07 -19.80 0.58
CA SER A 229 -13.53 -20.96 1.29
C SER A 229 -12.27 -21.58 0.66
N GLN A 230 -11.96 -21.23 -0.59
CA GLN A 230 -10.80 -21.72 -1.32
C GLN A 230 -9.59 -20.74 -1.27
N TRP A 231 -9.76 -19.58 -0.64
CA TRP A 231 -8.68 -18.62 -0.53
C TRP A 231 -7.57 -19.14 0.39
N ARG A 232 -6.36 -18.63 0.20
CA ARG A 232 -5.21 -19.07 0.99
C ARG A 232 -5.34 -18.64 2.45
N PRO A 233 -5.12 -19.53 3.45
CA PRO A 233 -5.29 -19.20 4.86
C PRO A 233 -4.28 -18.16 5.39
N TYR A 234 -3.02 -18.20 4.93
CA TYR A 234 -1.96 -17.30 5.38
C TYR A 234 -1.99 -15.98 4.60
N ALA A 235 -3.08 -15.22 4.76
CA ALA A 235 -3.28 -13.92 4.13
C ALA A 235 -4.05 -12.95 5.03
N LEU A 236 -3.87 -11.66 4.73
CA LEU A 236 -4.81 -10.59 5.01
C LEU A 236 -5.79 -10.53 3.83
N ALA A 237 -7.05 -10.80 4.07
CA ALA A 237 -8.10 -10.68 3.06
C ALA A 237 -8.74 -9.30 3.11
N SER A 238 -9.04 -8.73 1.93
CA SER A 238 -9.76 -7.48 1.75
C SER A 238 -10.62 -7.53 0.50
N VAL A 239 -11.67 -6.72 0.44
CA VAL A 239 -12.47 -6.54 -0.77
C VAL A 239 -11.65 -5.77 -1.81
N ASN A 240 -11.02 -4.68 -1.38
CA ASN A 240 -10.20 -3.80 -2.21
C ASN A 240 -8.94 -3.32 -1.47
N THR A 241 -8.17 -2.46 -2.14
CA THR A 241 -7.06 -1.73 -1.55
C THR A 241 -7.22 -0.22 -1.81
N HIS A 242 -6.33 0.61 -1.24
CA HIS A 242 -6.32 2.05 -1.51
C HIS A 242 -6.00 2.42 -2.98
N ASP A 243 -5.40 1.51 -3.75
CA ASP A 243 -5.07 1.68 -5.18
C ASP A 243 -6.20 1.21 -6.11
N LEU A 244 -7.27 0.70 -5.54
CA LEU A 244 -8.44 0.21 -6.24
C LEU A 244 -9.67 1.07 -5.89
N PRO A 245 -10.70 1.08 -6.73
CA PRO A 245 -11.94 1.78 -6.37
C PRO A 245 -12.57 1.14 -5.13
N PRO A 246 -13.22 1.94 -4.27
CA PRO A 246 -14.15 1.39 -3.29
C PRO A 246 -15.22 0.52 -3.96
N ALA A 247 -15.83 -0.40 -3.21
CA ALA A 247 -16.78 -1.37 -3.76
C ALA A 247 -17.96 -0.68 -4.49
N ALA A 248 -18.53 0.38 -3.92
CA ALA A 248 -19.56 1.17 -4.57
C ALA A 248 -19.09 1.81 -5.89
N GLY A 249 -17.87 2.35 -5.94
CA GLY A 249 -17.29 2.90 -7.16
C GLY A 249 -16.99 1.82 -8.21
N TYR A 250 -16.57 0.63 -7.78
CA TYR A 250 -16.37 -0.50 -8.66
C TYR A 250 -17.69 -0.95 -9.32
N LEU A 251 -18.79 -1.01 -8.56
CA LEU A 251 -20.12 -1.35 -9.08
C LEU A 251 -20.62 -0.36 -10.12
N GLU A 252 -20.23 0.92 -10.03
CA GLU A 252 -20.56 1.97 -11.00
C GLU A 252 -19.51 2.16 -12.12
N TYR A 253 -18.50 1.30 -12.24
CA TYR A 253 -17.41 1.41 -13.22
C TYR A 253 -16.58 2.70 -13.08
N GLU A 254 -16.49 3.30 -11.89
CA GLU A 254 -15.75 4.55 -11.68
C GLU A 254 -14.26 4.41 -12.06
N HIS A 255 -13.68 3.23 -11.90
CA HIS A 255 -12.29 2.94 -12.31
C HIS A 255 -12.09 3.03 -13.84
N VAL A 256 -13.08 2.69 -14.66
CA VAL A 256 -13.02 2.87 -16.13
C VAL A 256 -13.21 4.34 -16.47
N LYS A 257 -14.22 4.98 -15.93
CA LYS A 257 -14.56 6.39 -16.16
C LYS A 257 -13.39 7.33 -15.80
N ILE A 258 -12.72 7.09 -14.66
CA ILE A 258 -11.60 7.93 -14.24
C ILE A 258 -10.39 7.73 -15.14
N ARG A 259 -10.08 6.48 -15.53
CA ARG A 259 -8.95 6.19 -16.43
C ARG A 259 -9.18 6.77 -17.82
N GLU A 260 -10.41 6.74 -18.33
CA GLU A 260 -10.78 7.41 -19.57
C GLU A 260 -10.53 8.93 -19.47
N ARG A 261 -11.10 9.58 -18.44
CA ARG A 261 -10.94 11.02 -18.18
C ARG A 261 -9.50 11.48 -18.06
N LEU A 262 -8.64 10.63 -17.52
CA LEU A 262 -7.20 10.89 -17.34
C LEU A 262 -6.34 10.47 -18.54
N GLY A 263 -6.95 9.87 -19.59
CA GLY A 263 -6.21 9.40 -20.75
C GLY A 263 -5.31 8.21 -20.46
N LEU A 264 -5.65 7.37 -19.48
CA LEU A 264 -4.88 6.21 -19.06
C LEU A 264 -5.32 4.91 -19.73
N LEU A 265 -6.42 4.94 -20.52
CA LEU A 265 -6.87 3.77 -21.27
C LEU A 265 -6.00 3.59 -22.53
N THR A 266 -5.72 2.34 -22.87
CA THR A 266 -4.91 1.95 -24.04
C THR A 266 -5.76 1.55 -25.25
N GLY A 267 -7.09 1.62 -25.13
CA GLY A 267 -8.08 1.30 -26.15
C GLY A 267 -9.39 2.04 -25.92
N PRO A 268 -10.46 1.73 -26.70
CA PRO A 268 -11.77 2.32 -26.55
C PRO A 268 -12.39 2.05 -25.15
N ALA A 269 -13.03 3.06 -24.55
CA ALA A 269 -13.63 2.94 -23.23
C ALA A 269 -14.71 1.83 -23.17
N GLU A 270 -15.44 1.66 -24.23
CA GLU A 270 -16.50 0.65 -24.35
C GLU A 270 -15.98 -0.79 -24.19
N GLU A 271 -14.75 -1.07 -24.61
CA GLU A 271 -14.12 -2.40 -24.43
C GLU A 271 -13.79 -2.63 -22.95
N PHE A 272 -13.29 -1.61 -22.26
CA PHE A 272 -12.99 -1.67 -20.83
C PHE A 272 -14.27 -1.77 -19.99
N GLU A 273 -15.31 -1.05 -20.35
CA GLU A 273 -16.63 -1.16 -19.70
C GLU A 273 -17.24 -2.55 -19.89
N ALA A 274 -17.17 -3.11 -21.10
CA ALA A 274 -17.66 -4.46 -21.37
C ALA A 274 -16.88 -5.51 -20.56
N SER A 275 -15.56 -5.36 -20.44
CA SER A 275 -14.73 -6.25 -19.64
C SER A 275 -15.06 -6.12 -18.14
N ALA A 276 -15.18 -4.91 -17.63
CA ALA A 276 -15.53 -4.64 -16.24
C ALA A 276 -16.93 -5.17 -15.89
N LYS A 277 -17.88 -5.06 -16.86
CA LYS A 277 -19.21 -5.66 -16.68
C LYS A 277 -19.15 -7.17 -16.61
N ALA A 278 -18.41 -7.83 -17.48
CA ALA A 278 -18.26 -9.29 -17.47
C ALA A 278 -17.63 -9.78 -16.15
N GLU A 279 -16.61 -9.07 -15.65
CA GLU A 279 -15.98 -9.36 -14.37
C GLU A 279 -16.97 -9.20 -13.21
N GLN A 280 -17.73 -8.11 -13.19
CA GLN A 280 -18.79 -7.88 -12.20
C GLN A 280 -19.87 -8.95 -12.23
N ASP A 281 -20.34 -9.34 -13.43
CA ASP A 281 -21.35 -10.38 -13.60
C ASP A 281 -20.85 -11.74 -13.05
N ALA A 282 -19.58 -12.07 -13.26
CA ALA A 282 -18.95 -13.28 -12.72
C ALA A 282 -18.82 -13.24 -11.19
N MET A 283 -18.44 -12.10 -10.63
CA MET A 283 -18.35 -11.89 -9.18
C MET A 283 -19.74 -12.03 -8.51
N LEU A 284 -20.76 -11.37 -9.05
CA LEU A 284 -22.12 -11.46 -8.52
C LEU A 284 -22.66 -12.89 -8.62
N ALA A 285 -22.38 -13.60 -9.72
CA ALA A 285 -22.75 -15.00 -9.88
C ALA A 285 -22.11 -15.88 -8.79
N MET A 286 -20.82 -15.67 -8.47
CA MET A 286 -20.16 -16.37 -7.37
C MET A 286 -20.81 -16.08 -6.03
N LEU A 287 -21.14 -14.81 -5.73
CA LEU A 287 -21.81 -14.44 -4.47
C LEU A 287 -23.19 -15.12 -4.34
N VAL A 288 -23.96 -15.20 -5.43
CA VAL A 288 -25.26 -15.89 -5.46
C VAL A 288 -25.07 -17.39 -5.28
N GLU A 289 -24.15 -18.02 -6.01
CA GLU A 289 -23.88 -19.45 -5.94
C GLU A 289 -23.43 -19.88 -4.52
N GLN A 290 -22.62 -19.05 -3.86
CA GLN A 290 -22.16 -19.31 -2.50
C GLN A 290 -23.18 -18.89 -1.41
N GLY A 291 -24.34 -18.34 -1.79
CA GLY A 291 -25.38 -17.95 -0.86
C GLY A 291 -25.13 -16.68 -0.06
N TYR A 292 -24.23 -15.82 -0.52
CA TYR A 292 -23.95 -14.52 0.10
C TYR A 292 -24.88 -13.41 -0.40
N LEU A 293 -25.44 -13.55 -1.61
CA LEU A 293 -26.30 -12.57 -2.26
C LEU A 293 -27.57 -13.24 -2.81
N ASP A 294 -28.71 -12.53 -2.74
CA ASP A 294 -29.93 -12.94 -3.40
C ASP A 294 -29.82 -12.71 -4.92
N ALA A 295 -30.35 -13.64 -5.73
CA ALA A 295 -30.30 -13.54 -7.19
C ALA A 295 -31.05 -12.30 -7.70
N ASP A 296 -32.15 -11.93 -7.09
CA ASP A 296 -32.93 -10.71 -7.44
C ASP A 296 -32.06 -9.44 -7.26
N PHE A 297 -31.23 -9.37 -6.20
CA PHE A 297 -30.33 -8.25 -5.95
C PHE A 297 -29.18 -8.19 -6.97
N ALA A 298 -28.72 -9.33 -7.46
CA ALA A 298 -27.71 -9.38 -8.51
C ALA A 298 -28.27 -8.90 -9.87
N GLU A 299 -29.54 -9.19 -10.17
CA GLU A 299 -30.26 -8.72 -11.38
C GLU A 299 -30.55 -7.22 -11.34
N HIS A 300 -30.89 -6.68 -10.17
CA HIS A 300 -31.27 -5.26 -9.95
C HIS A 300 -30.19 -4.51 -9.15
N ARG A 301 -28.94 -4.67 -9.57
CA ARG A 301 -27.76 -4.20 -8.85
C ARG A 301 -27.74 -2.70 -8.54
N GLU A 302 -28.36 -1.89 -9.40
CA GLU A 302 -28.41 -0.44 -9.23
C GLU A 302 -29.24 -0.01 -8.03
N ASP A 303 -30.26 -0.82 -7.65
CA ASP A 303 -31.12 -0.57 -6.50
C ASP A 303 -30.60 -1.21 -5.20
N HIS A 304 -29.61 -2.13 -5.31
CA HIS A 304 -29.11 -2.98 -4.22
C HIS A 304 -27.61 -2.84 -3.96
N GLU A 305 -27.01 -1.68 -4.28
CA GLU A 305 -25.56 -1.43 -4.10
C GLU A 305 -25.09 -1.77 -2.68
N ALA A 306 -25.80 -1.30 -1.65
CA ALA A 306 -25.41 -1.54 -0.26
C ALA A 306 -25.54 -3.03 0.14
N ASP A 307 -26.53 -3.74 -0.38
CA ASP A 307 -26.72 -5.17 -0.13
C ASP A 307 -25.60 -6.00 -0.77
N ILE A 308 -25.14 -5.60 -1.96
CA ILE A 308 -24.01 -6.21 -2.66
C ILE A 308 -22.70 -5.96 -1.90
N VAL A 309 -22.46 -4.72 -1.46
CA VAL A 309 -21.29 -4.41 -0.64
C VAL A 309 -21.29 -5.24 0.65
N ASP A 310 -22.41 -5.34 1.34
CA ASP A 310 -22.53 -6.19 2.53
C ASP A 310 -22.30 -7.69 2.21
N ALA A 311 -22.70 -8.15 1.00
CA ALA A 311 -22.46 -9.53 0.55
C ALA A 311 -20.97 -9.81 0.32
N LEU A 312 -20.23 -8.87 -0.29
CA LEU A 312 -18.77 -8.96 -0.44
C LEU A 312 -18.10 -9.13 0.94
N TYR A 313 -18.47 -8.35 1.94
CA TYR A 313 -17.91 -8.45 3.28
C TYR A 313 -18.34 -9.72 4.04
N ARG A 314 -19.53 -10.26 3.78
CA ARG A 314 -19.92 -11.59 4.26
C ARG A 314 -19.10 -12.69 3.61
N ALA A 315 -18.84 -12.58 2.31
CA ALA A 315 -17.98 -13.50 1.58
C ALA A 315 -16.55 -13.45 2.12
N LEU A 316 -16.00 -12.25 2.29
CA LEU A 316 -14.69 -12.04 2.92
C LEU A 316 -14.58 -12.73 4.27
N LYS A 317 -15.60 -12.59 5.14
CA LYS A 317 -15.66 -13.25 6.45
C LYS A 317 -15.71 -14.77 6.34
N GLY A 318 -16.31 -15.31 5.27
CA GLY A 318 -16.36 -16.74 4.99
C GLY A 318 -15.03 -17.37 4.57
N SER A 319 -13.99 -16.56 4.34
CA SER A 319 -12.67 -17.04 3.97
C SER A 319 -11.88 -17.62 5.13
N PRO A 320 -10.93 -18.55 4.89
CA PRO A 320 -10.05 -19.10 5.92
C PRO A 320 -8.89 -18.16 6.30
N CYS A 321 -8.86 -16.94 5.76
CA CYS A 321 -7.75 -16.01 5.95
C CYS A 321 -7.56 -15.61 7.41
N LYS A 322 -6.29 -15.44 7.83
CA LYS A 322 -5.93 -15.16 9.23
C LYS A 322 -6.30 -13.75 9.68
N LEU A 323 -6.31 -12.80 8.77
CA LEU A 323 -6.72 -11.42 9.00
C LEU A 323 -7.73 -10.99 7.95
N LEU A 324 -8.67 -10.14 8.35
CA LEU A 324 -9.67 -9.54 7.47
C LEU A 324 -9.60 -8.02 7.63
N ALA A 325 -9.61 -7.31 6.50
CA ALA A 325 -9.62 -5.85 6.49
C ALA A 325 -10.94 -5.33 5.90
N ALA A 326 -11.63 -4.49 6.65
CA ALA A 326 -12.80 -3.76 6.18
C ALA A 326 -12.42 -2.31 5.86
N SER A 327 -12.76 -1.86 4.65
CA SER A 327 -12.51 -0.49 4.22
C SER A 327 -13.58 0.47 4.75
N ILE A 328 -13.14 1.55 5.39
CA ILE A 328 -14.07 2.60 5.84
C ILE A 328 -14.71 3.35 4.67
N THR A 329 -14.08 3.39 3.51
CA THR A 329 -14.66 3.96 2.28
C THR A 329 -15.90 3.17 1.86
N ASP A 330 -15.84 1.85 1.91
CA ASP A 330 -16.98 0.99 1.59
C ASP A 330 -18.09 1.09 2.65
N ALA A 331 -17.71 1.22 3.93
CA ALA A 331 -18.66 1.37 5.02
C ALA A 331 -19.55 2.63 4.88
N VAL A 332 -19.06 3.69 4.27
CA VAL A 332 -19.82 4.92 4.05
C VAL A 332 -20.40 5.05 2.65
N GLY A 333 -20.03 4.16 1.72
CA GLY A 333 -20.46 4.21 0.32
C GLY A 333 -19.69 5.23 -0.52
N GLU A 334 -18.42 5.53 -0.14
CA GLU A 334 -17.53 6.36 -0.97
C GLU A 334 -17.26 5.66 -2.31
N LYS A 335 -17.28 6.41 -3.40
CA LYS A 335 -17.09 5.86 -4.75
C LYS A 335 -15.74 6.18 -5.36
N ARG A 336 -15.07 7.23 -4.84
CA ARG A 336 -13.80 7.71 -5.37
C ARG A 336 -12.62 6.94 -4.77
N ALA A 337 -11.73 6.44 -5.60
CA ALA A 337 -10.49 5.85 -5.13
C ALA A 337 -9.64 6.88 -4.36
N GLN A 338 -8.98 6.47 -3.29
CA GLN A 338 -8.10 7.37 -2.51
C GLN A 338 -6.79 7.64 -3.23
N ASN A 339 -6.34 6.67 -4.02
CA ASN A 339 -5.17 6.78 -4.87
C ASN A 339 -5.50 6.25 -6.28
N GLN A 340 -4.96 6.92 -7.30
CA GLN A 340 -5.02 6.50 -8.70
C GLN A 340 -3.60 6.24 -9.19
N PRO A 341 -3.17 4.96 -9.27
CA PRO A 341 -1.84 4.60 -9.76
C PRO A 341 -1.54 5.19 -11.13
N GLY A 342 -0.29 5.58 -11.36
CA GLY A 342 0.15 6.22 -12.60
C GLY A 342 -0.13 7.72 -12.69
N THR A 343 -0.65 8.35 -11.64
CA THR A 343 -0.90 9.80 -11.56
C THR A 343 -0.12 10.44 -10.41
N ASN A 344 0.11 11.76 -10.51
CA ASN A 344 0.72 12.56 -9.45
C ASN A 344 -0.21 13.72 -9.05
N ASN A 345 -0.27 14.77 -9.89
CA ASN A 345 -1.12 15.94 -9.67
C ASN A 345 -2.41 15.90 -10.49
N GLU A 346 -2.51 15.01 -11.45
CA GLU A 346 -3.65 14.83 -12.34
C GLU A 346 -4.90 14.33 -11.59
N TYR A 347 -4.67 13.60 -10.50
CA TYR A 347 -5.68 13.14 -9.57
C TYR A 347 -5.34 13.61 -8.15
N PRO A 348 -6.33 13.96 -7.30
CA PRO A 348 -6.08 14.45 -5.94
C PRO A 348 -5.71 13.31 -4.96
N ASN A 349 -4.73 12.48 -5.32
CA ASN A 349 -4.25 11.34 -4.53
C ASN A 349 -4.06 11.72 -3.06
N TRP A 350 -4.65 10.93 -2.14
CA TRP A 350 -4.56 11.10 -0.69
C TRP A 350 -5.09 12.45 -0.15
N ARG A 351 -5.87 13.18 -0.94
CA ARG A 351 -6.42 14.51 -0.60
C ARG A 351 -7.94 14.57 -0.71
N ILE A 352 -8.59 13.43 -0.88
CA ILE A 352 -10.04 13.32 -1.01
C ILE A 352 -10.63 13.15 0.38
N PRO A 353 -11.47 14.09 0.87
CA PRO A 353 -12.22 13.88 2.10
C PRO A 353 -13.16 12.69 1.96
N LEU A 354 -13.25 11.86 3.00
CA LEU A 354 -14.21 10.75 3.05
C LEU A 354 -15.64 11.29 2.89
N ALA A 355 -16.43 10.69 2.00
CA ALA A 355 -17.79 11.08 1.74
C ALA A 355 -18.74 9.88 1.66
N ASP A 356 -20.04 10.14 1.82
CA ASP A 356 -21.08 9.15 1.59
C ASP A 356 -21.36 8.95 0.08
N ALA A 357 -22.26 8.03 -0.25
CA ALA A 357 -22.67 7.74 -1.63
C ALA A 357 -23.27 8.95 -2.38
N LYS A 358 -23.66 10.02 -1.67
CA LYS A 358 -24.19 11.27 -2.24
C LYS A 358 -23.13 12.36 -2.35
N GLY A 359 -21.88 12.08 -1.93
CA GLY A 359 -20.79 13.04 -1.93
C GLY A 359 -20.78 14.00 -0.73
N ASN A 360 -21.58 13.77 0.31
CA ASN A 360 -21.52 14.55 1.53
C ASN A 360 -20.33 14.08 2.38
N VAL A 361 -19.50 15.01 2.85
CA VAL A 361 -18.35 14.69 3.70
C VAL A 361 -18.79 14.02 5.00
N VAL A 362 -18.16 12.90 5.34
CA VAL A 362 -18.39 12.16 6.59
C VAL A 362 -17.25 12.47 7.56
N PRO A 363 -17.49 13.28 8.60
CA PRO A 363 -16.50 13.55 9.63
C PRO A 363 -16.17 12.30 10.46
N LEU A 364 -14.93 12.23 10.96
CA LEU A 364 -14.49 11.10 11.79
C LEU A 364 -15.37 10.89 13.03
N GLU A 365 -15.85 11.99 13.62
CA GLU A 365 -16.69 11.99 14.82
C GLU A 365 -18.04 11.30 14.61
N THR A 366 -18.53 11.23 13.36
CA THR A 366 -19.82 10.62 13.01
C THR A 366 -19.67 9.33 12.19
N LEU A 367 -18.45 8.96 11.83
CA LEU A 367 -18.18 7.80 10.97
C LEU A 367 -18.82 6.52 11.50
N PHE A 368 -18.62 6.22 12.77
CA PHE A 368 -19.10 4.98 13.39
C PHE A 368 -20.60 4.97 13.70
N ASP A 369 -21.26 6.13 13.59
CA ASP A 369 -22.71 6.26 13.71
C ASP A 369 -23.42 6.06 12.37
N THR A 370 -22.67 5.95 11.26
CA THR A 370 -23.26 5.72 9.94
C THR A 370 -23.88 4.32 9.84
N PRO A 371 -25.00 4.19 9.12
CA PRO A 371 -25.66 2.88 8.95
C PRO A 371 -24.74 1.81 8.37
N GLY A 372 -23.85 2.16 7.43
CA GLY A 372 -22.93 1.21 6.83
C GLY A 372 -21.84 0.74 7.80
N ALA A 373 -21.25 1.64 8.59
CA ALA A 373 -20.29 1.25 9.62
C ALA A 373 -20.92 0.31 10.66
N GLN A 374 -22.17 0.54 11.03
CA GLN A 374 -22.93 -0.34 11.94
C GLN A 374 -23.21 -1.70 11.32
N ARG A 375 -23.59 -1.77 10.02
CA ARG A 375 -23.75 -3.04 9.31
C ARG A 375 -22.43 -3.83 9.25
N PHE A 376 -21.31 -3.18 8.95
CA PHE A 376 -19.99 -3.82 8.96
C PHE A 376 -19.64 -4.38 10.34
N ALA A 377 -19.88 -3.61 11.40
CA ALA A 377 -19.70 -4.10 12.76
C ALA A 377 -20.55 -5.34 13.05
N GLN A 378 -21.80 -5.40 12.56
CA GLN A 378 -22.66 -6.58 12.69
C GLN A 378 -22.12 -7.78 11.90
N ILE A 379 -21.68 -7.57 10.65
CA ILE A 379 -21.08 -8.64 9.83
C ILE A 379 -19.89 -9.27 10.54
N PHE A 380 -18.97 -8.49 11.08
CA PHE A 380 -17.75 -9.02 11.70
C PHE A 380 -17.94 -9.56 13.13
N ASN A 381 -18.98 -9.14 13.85
CA ASN A 381 -19.29 -9.62 15.21
C ASN A 381 -20.27 -10.80 15.23
N SER A 382 -20.94 -11.14 14.15
CA SER A 382 -21.79 -12.32 14.02
C SER A 382 -20.95 -13.58 13.72
#